data_e6b549719e08a16ee904926728de32d2
#
_entry.id   e6b549719e08a16ee904926728de32d2
#
_cell.length_a   1.000
_cell.length_b   1.000
_cell.length_c   1.000
_cell.angle_alpha   90.00
_cell.angle_beta   90.00
_cell.angle_gamma   90.00
#
_symmetry.space_group_name_H-M   'P 1'
#
loop_
_entity.id
_entity.type
_entity.pdbx_description
1 polymer ?
#
loop_
_entity_poly.entity_id
_entity_poly.type
_entity_poly.pdbx_seq_one_letter_code
_entity_poly.pdbx_strand_id
1 'polypeptide(L)'
;MTTTLKAIVRKPRTDGLYAVYIRIVHNRKPGYIKTNKIVDADHISKENEPTDPVVNEYCSMLVRQYTDRLNRTNTSLWSVSEIIEYLLKTDEEVCFSDYSRMFIRQMRLDGHERNAKNYQLAVAHLERYMGTTRVMFGHLTAAVLKKWIESLAKTHRAKEMYPTNIRMIFRSAIADMNDDEKGIQRIKFDPWVKVQIPKSEPSEKLAISAEECREFFNRPLPRTKMLSSLPELGRDVALLSLCLGGINTVDLYHLKKSDYRDGVIGYKRAKTRHSRKDEAYIEMRVEPFIQDTFNKYLSDEEDEFLFTFHQRYGNTDSFNANVNIGIRKICMDMGMTNKEDYYCFYTFRHTWATIAQNDCNANLYEVAFGMNHSHGLKVTRGYVKVDFTPAWELNARIIDFVFFSNKPSKQGLAKDLDESGDKMFRITAKMMIYARAYFKGEIIAEFTDIGFNNVDEVISRIVKMFPKDIPVGCTVQIRLTNCDNHKEVVYERSKGKGF
;
A
#
# COMPACT_ATOMS: atom_id res chain seq x y z
N MET A 1 -11.84 4.91 -48.90
CA MET A 1 -10.93 4.20 -49.85
C MET A 1 -10.95 2.73 -49.46
N THR A 2 -11.20 1.85 -50.44
CA THR A 2 -11.40 0.42 -50.13
C THR A 2 -10.09 -0.34 -50.35
N THR A 3 -9.67 -1.07 -49.34
CA THR A 3 -8.61 -2.10 -49.46
C THR A 3 -9.29 -3.37 -49.98
N THR A 4 -8.76 -3.96 -51.04
CA THR A 4 -9.27 -5.22 -51.58
C THR A 4 -8.26 -6.32 -51.39
N LEU A 5 -8.76 -7.52 -51.02
CA LEU A 5 -7.96 -8.74 -50.83
C LEU A 5 -8.49 -9.83 -51.74
N LYS A 6 -7.58 -10.53 -52.39
CA LYS A 6 -7.93 -11.65 -53.31
C LYS A 6 -6.83 -12.68 -53.32
N ALA A 7 -7.19 -13.97 -53.35
CA ALA A 7 -6.22 -15.02 -53.52
C ALA A 7 -5.78 -15.08 -55.01
N ILE A 8 -4.49 -15.12 -55.26
CA ILE A 8 -3.93 -15.22 -56.59
C ILE A 8 -2.72 -16.18 -56.65
N VAL A 9 -2.45 -16.64 -57.85
CA VAL A 9 -1.28 -17.42 -58.19
C VAL A 9 -0.34 -16.54 -59.03
N ARG A 10 0.96 -16.74 -58.89
CA ARG A 10 2.00 -16.01 -59.67
C ARG A 10 2.86 -17.02 -60.48
N LYS A 11 4.01 -16.54 -60.95
CA LYS A 11 4.94 -17.36 -61.79
C LYS A 11 5.23 -18.73 -61.17
N PRO A 12 5.33 -19.78 -62.01
CA PRO A 12 5.68 -21.12 -61.55
C PRO A 12 7.03 -21.12 -60.80
N ARG A 13 7.13 -22.06 -59.88
CA ARG A 13 8.39 -22.41 -59.20
C ARG A 13 9.22 -23.30 -60.12
N THR A 14 10.46 -23.58 -59.73
CA THR A 14 11.39 -24.44 -60.44
C THR A 14 10.90 -25.92 -60.53
N ASP A 15 9.99 -26.29 -59.60
CA ASP A 15 9.35 -27.62 -59.53
C ASP A 15 8.03 -27.73 -60.36
N GLY A 16 7.67 -26.67 -61.13
CA GLY A 16 6.47 -26.61 -61.93
C GLY A 16 5.18 -26.30 -61.16
N LEU A 17 5.24 -26.21 -59.84
CA LEU A 17 4.12 -25.85 -59.02
C LEU A 17 4.01 -24.34 -58.83
N TYR A 18 2.84 -23.87 -58.41
CA TYR A 18 2.56 -22.44 -58.23
C TYR A 18 2.28 -22.11 -56.74
N ALA A 19 3.03 -21.10 -56.26
CA ALA A 19 2.73 -20.62 -54.90
C ALA A 19 1.53 -19.69 -54.94
N VAL A 20 0.66 -19.83 -53.90
CA VAL A 20 -0.53 -19.03 -53.72
C VAL A 20 -0.23 -17.83 -52.84
N TYR A 21 -0.74 -16.67 -53.22
CA TYR A 21 -0.57 -15.40 -52.53
C TYR A 21 -1.92 -14.74 -52.26
N ILE A 22 -2.02 -14.02 -51.18
CA ILE A 22 -3.08 -13.03 -50.98
C ILE A 22 -2.60 -11.68 -51.54
N ARG A 23 -3.22 -11.23 -52.61
CA ARG A 23 -2.99 -9.90 -53.20
C ARG A 23 -3.81 -8.89 -52.41
N ILE A 24 -3.14 -7.83 -51.99
CA ILE A 24 -3.72 -6.68 -51.31
C ILE A 24 -3.59 -5.49 -52.23
N VAL A 25 -4.69 -4.77 -52.52
CA VAL A 25 -4.61 -3.51 -53.22
C VAL A 25 -5.11 -2.41 -52.31
N HIS A 26 -4.27 -1.46 -51.99
CA HIS A 26 -4.61 -0.30 -51.17
C HIS A 26 -4.07 0.96 -51.82
N ASN A 27 -4.89 1.98 -51.92
CA ASN A 27 -4.56 3.25 -52.59
C ASN A 27 -3.97 3.03 -54.02
N ARG A 28 -4.56 2.06 -54.75
CA ARG A 28 -4.14 1.64 -56.14
C ARG A 28 -2.76 0.98 -56.19
N LYS A 29 -2.07 0.74 -55.09
CA LYS A 29 -0.79 0.03 -55.03
C LYS A 29 -1.00 -1.43 -54.64
N PRO A 30 -0.49 -2.39 -55.40
CA PRO A 30 -0.58 -3.80 -55.05
C PRO A 30 0.53 -4.21 -54.09
N GLY A 31 0.20 -5.15 -53.20
CA GLY A 31 1.13 -5.89 -52.36
C GLY A 31 0.74 -7.35 -52.26
N TYR A 32 1.61 -8.22 -51.75
CA TYR A 32 1.41 -9.66 -51.78
C TYR A 32 1.89 -10.31 -50.49
N ILE A 33 1.03 -11.13 -49.91
CA ILE A 33 1.38 -12.02 -48.80
C ILE A 33 1.48 -13.43 -49.34
N LYS A 34 2.64 -14.07 -49.22
CA LYS A 34 2.86 -15.45 -49.63
C LYS A 34 2.18 -16.37 -48.61
N THR A 35 1.37 -17.33 -49.08
CA THR A 35 0.79 -18.37 -48.22
C THR A 35 1.73 -19.61 -48.21
N ASN A 36 1.41 -20.57 -47.34
CA ASN A 36 2.06 -21.90 -47.33
C ASN A 36 1.43 -22.90 -48.30
N LYS A 37 0.48 -22.48 -49.15
CA LYS A 37 -0.20 -23.30 -50.12
C LYS A 37 0.44 -23.22 -51.50
N ILE A 38 0.38 -24.33 -52.22
CA ILE A 38 0.84 -24.48 -53.61
C ILE A 38 -0.27 -25.19 -54.39
N VAL A 39 -0.37 -24.93 -55.68
CA VAL A 39 -1.27 -25.57 -56.64
C VAL A 39 -0.51 -25.97 -57.89
N ASP A 40 -1.01 -26.96 -58.63
CA ASP A 40 -0.52 -27.29 -59.98
C ASP A 40 -1.22 -26.43 -61.04
N ALA A 41 -0.79 -26.59 -62.33
CA ALA A 41 -1.30 -25.81 -63.45
C ALA A 41 -2.81 -26.02 -63.71
N ASP A 42 -3.33 -27.25 -63.45
CA ASP A 42 -4.71 -27.62 -63.71
C ASP A 42 -5.69 -26.98 -62.73
N HIS A 43 -5.19 -26.55 -61.56
CA HIS A 43 -5.97 -25.90 -60.52
C HIS A 43 -5.78 -24.35 -60.50
N ILE A 44 -5.64 -23.73 -61.65
CA ILE A 44 -5.52 -22.30 -61.81
C ILE A 44 -6.57 -21.79 -62.82
N SER A 45 -7.34 -20.77 -62.43
CA SER A 45 -8.31 -20.13 -63.33
C SER A 45 -7.61 -19.21 -64.37
N LYS A 46 -8.38 -18.80 -65.39
CA LYS A 46 -7.90 -17.80 -66.41
C LYS A 46 -7.49 -16.46 -65.80
N GLU A 47 -8.04 -16.13 -64.61
CA GLU A 47 -7.77 -14.92 -63.85
C GLU A 47 -6.62 -15.08 -62.84
N ASN A 48 -5.86 -16.19 -62.95
CA ASN A 48 -4.79 -16.57 -62.02
C ASN A 48 -5.24 -16.77 -60.57
N GLU A 49 -6.46 -17.29 -60.35
CA GLU A 49 -6.97 -17.66 -59.04
C GLU A 49 -6.84 -19.14 -58.82
N PRO A 50 -6.57 -19.61 -57.59
CA PRO A 50 -6.55 -21.01 -57.28
C PRO A 50 -7.96 -21.58 -57.40
N THR A 51 -8.13 -22.78 -58.01
CA THR A 51 -9.41 -23.46 -58.15
C THR A 51 -9.50 -24.75 -57.32
N ASP A 52 -8.39 -25.18 -56.72
CA ASP A 52 -8.42 -26.32 -55.77
C ASP A 52 -9.35 -25.99 -54.59
N PRO A 53 -10.33 -26.86 -54.27
CA PRO A 53 -11.33 -26.58 -53.24
C PRO A 53 -10.73 -26.36 -51.84
N VAL A 54 -9.74 -27.16 -51.45
CA VAL A 54 -9.09 -27.09 -50.13
C VAL A 54 -8.24 -25.81 -49.98
N VAL A 55 -7.52 -25.47 -51.07
CA VAL A 55 -6.72 -24.25 -51.12
C VAL A 55 -7.63 -23.02 -51.14
N ASN A 56 -8.74 -23.08 -51.86
CA ASN A 56 -9.72 -22.00 -51.96
C ASN A 56 -10.42 -21.73 -50.63
N GLU A 57 -10.82 -22.77 -49.89
CA GLU A 57 -11.40 -22.65 -48.56
C GLU A 57 -10.40 -22.01 -47.61
N TYR A 58 -9.15 -22.50 -47.59
CA TYR A 58 -8.08 -21.90 -46.79
C TYR A 58 -7.84 -20.42 -47.08
N CYS A 59 -7.75 -20.07 -48.39
CA CYS A 59 -7.57 -18.68 -48.81
C CYS A 59 -8.76 -17.79 -48.46
N SER A 60 -9.99 -18.32 -48.57
CA SER A 60 -11.22 -17.61 -48.21
C SER A 60 -11.25 -17.30 -46.71
N MET A 61 -10.88 -18.29 -45.87
CA MET A 61 -10.75 -18.08 -44.41
C MET A 61 -9.70 -17.01 -44.10
N LEU A 62 -8.55 -17.03 -44.76
CA LEU A 62 -7.45 -16.10 -44.55
C LEU A 62 -7.85 -14.68 -45.00
N VAL A 63 -8.49 -14.54 -46.15
CA VAL A 63 -9.01 -13.25 -46.65
C VAL A 63 -10.06 -12.68 -45.69
N ARG A 64 -10.97 -13.52 -45.19
CA ARG A 64 -11.95 -13.09 -44.16
C ARG A 64 -11.27 -12.59 -42.89
N GLN A 65 -10.31 -13.36 -42.39
CA GLN A 65 -9.53 -12.98 -41.19
C GLN A 65 -8.80 -11.65 -41.38
N TYR A 66 -8.14 -11.45 -42.53
CA TYR A 66 -7.46 -10.22 -42.85
C TYR A 66 -8.42 -9.05 -43.02
N THR A 67 -9.58 -9.27 -43.65
CA THR A 67 -10.64 -8.25 -43.83
C THR A 67 -11.18 -7.83 -42.47
N ASP A 68 -11.47 -8.77 -41.58
CA ASP A 68 -11.94 -8.48 -40.22
C ASP A 68 -10.91 -7.68 -39.40
N ARG A 69 -9.63 -7.95 -39.58
CA ARG A 69 -8.54 -7.17 -38.96
C ARG A 69 -8.50 -5.77 -39.49
N LEU A 70 -8.54 -5.57 -40.80
CA LEU A 70 -8.51 -4.24 -41.43
C LEU A 70 -9.73 -3.39 -41.11
N ASN A 71 -10.91 -4.01 -40.98
CA ASN A 71 -12.16 -3.30 -40.62
C ASN A 71 -12.15 -2.73 -39.18
N ARG A 72 -11.26 -3.23 -38.33
CA ARG A 72 -11.11 -2.73 -36.96
C ARG A 72 -10.14 -1.56 -36.82
N THR A 73 -9.50 -1.17 -37.92
CA THR A 73 -8.38 -0.20 -37.92
C THR A 73 -8.57 0.84 -39.01
N ASN A 74 -8.29 2.11 -38.71
CA ASN A 74 -8.28 3.14 -39.73
C ASN A 74 -6.97 3.09 -40.54
N THR A 75 -7.04 2.49 -41.72
CA THR A 75 -5.88 2.30 -42.61
C THR A 75 -5.75 3.38 -43.68
N SER A 76 -6.54 4.45 -43.67
CA SER A 76 -6.62 5.43 -44.75
C SER A 76 -5.32 6.12 -45.11
N LEU A 77 -4.42 6.29 -44.15
CA LEU A 77 -3.10 6.93 -44.30
C LEU A 77 -1.95 5.92 -44.47
N TRP A 78 -2.23 4.63 -44.44
CA TRP A 78 -1.20 3.62 -44.49
C TRP A 78 -0.73 3.32 -45.92
N SER A 79 0.51 2.93 -46.07
CA SER A 79 1.04 2.32 -47.29
C SER A 79 0.67 0.83 -47.34
N VAL A 80 0.73 0.23 -48.54
CA VAL A 80 0.54 -1.21 -48.71
C VAL A 80 1.54 -2.03 -47.86
N SER A 81 2.75 -1.56 -47.72
CA SER A 81 3.79 -2.21 -46.93
C SER A 81 3.43 -2.25 -45.43
N GLU A 82 2.90 -1.15 -44.90
CA GLU A 82 2.42 -1.09 -43.51
C GLU A 82 1.21 -1.99 -43.27
N ILE A 83 0.30 -2.08 -44.26
CA ILE A 83 -0.83 -3.04 -44.21
C ILE A 83 -0.32 -4.47 -44.19
N ILE A 84 0.64 -4.83 -45.05
CA ILE A 84 1.22 -6.18 -45.10
C ILE A 84 1.92 -6.50 -43.78
N GLU A 85 2.71 -5.57 -43.27
CA GLU A 85 3.39 -5.73 -41.97
C GLU A 85 2.36 -5.95 -40.83
N TYR A 86 1.30 -5.16 -40.81
CA TYR A 86 0.19 -5.30 -39.85
C TYR A 86 -0.51 -6.64 -39.93
N LEU A 87 -0.80 -7.12 -41.15
CA LEU A 87 -1.47 -8.40 -41.36
C LEU A 87 -0.57 -9.60 -41.10
N LEU A 88 0.73 -9.50 -41.37
CA LEU A 88 1.73 -10.52 -41.09
C LEU A 88 2.17 -10.54 -39.64
N LYS A 89 2.08 -9.43 -38.93
CA LYS A 89 2.17 -9.47 -37.48
C LYS A 89 1.07 -10.38 -37.00
N THR A 90 1.37 -11.65 -36.79
CA THR A 90 0.55 -12.57 -36.04
C THR A 90 0.09 -11.80 -34.81
N ASP A 91 -1.20 -11.94 -34.43
CA ASP A 91 -1.65 -11.69 -33.08
C ASP A 91 -0.85 -12.67 -32.19
N GLU A 92 0.43 -12.43 -32.02
CA GLU A 92 1.18 -13.07 -30.96
C GLU A 92 0.45 -12.66 -29.70
N GLU A 93 -0.26 -13.63 -29.18
CA GLU A 93 -1.00 -13.48 -27.94
C GLU A 93 -0.01 -12.96 -26.90
N VAL A 94 -0.15 -11.69 -26.52
CA VAL A 94 0.84 -11.04 -25.67
C VAL A 94 0.90 -11.75 -24.34
N CYS A 95 2.09 -12.21 -23.97
CA CYS A 95 2.29 -12.93 -22.72
C CYS A 95 2.35 -11.95 -21.55
N PHE A 96 1.36 -12.03 -20.66
CA PHE A 96 1.31 -11.23 -19.44
C PHE A 96 2.50 -11.54 -18.51
N SER A 97 2.84 -12.83 -18.36
CA SER A 97 3.97 -13.25 -17.51
C SER A 97 5.31 -12.66 -17.96
N ASP A 98 5.58 -12.65 -19.28
CA ASP A 98 6.83 -12.11 -19.83
C ASP A 98 6.89 -10.58 -19.66
N TYR A 99 5.80 -9.88 -19.96
CA TYR A 99 5.69 -8.44 -19.69
C TYR A 99 5.88 -8.12 -18.20
N SER A 100 5.25 -8.91 -17.33
CA SER A 100 5.38 -8.71 -15.87
C SER A 100 6.84 -8.83 -15.40
N ARG A 101 7.60 -9.79 -15.93
CA ARG A 101 9.02 -9.96 -15.61
C ARG A 101 9.85 -8.77 -16.06
N MET A 102 9.56 -8.24 -17.25
CA MET A 102 10.20 -7.02 -17.78
C MET A 102 9.88 -5.81 -16.90
N PHE A 103 8.62 -5.59 -16.56
CA PHE A 103 8.14 -4.51 -15.69
C PHE A 103 8.82 -4.55 -14.31
N ILE A 104 8.86 -5.75 -13.69
CA ILE A 104 9.52 -5.95 -12.39
C ILE A 104 11.03 -5.70 -12.47
N ARG A 105 11.68 -6.12 -13.56
CA ARG A 105 13.12 -5.84 -13.79
C ARG A 105 13.36 -4.34 -13.86
N GLN A 106 12.53 -3.60 -14.60
CA GLN A 106 12.65 -2.16 -14.72
C GLN A 106 12.51 -1.48 -13.36
N MET A 107 11.51 -1.86 -12.55
CA MET A 107 11.36 -1.34 -11.19
C MET A 107 12.61 -1.54 -10.32
N ARG A 108 13.34 -2.65 -10.50
CA ARG A 108 14.60 -2.88 -9.78
C ARG A 108 15.72 -1.96 -10.26
N LEU A 109 15.83 -1.77 -11.58
CA LEU A 109 16.79 -0.83 -12.16
C LEU A 109 16.55 0.60 -11.68
N ASP A 110 15.26 0.96 -11.49
CA ASP A 110 14.84 2.26 -10.95
C ASP A 110 15.00 2.37 -9.42
N GLY A 111 15.59 1.36 -8.76
CA GLY A 111 15.83 1.35 -7.31
C GLY A 111 14.62 1.01 -6.44
N HIS A 112 13.51 0.53 -7.02
CA HIS A 112 12.27 0.20 -6.32
C HIS A 112 12.20 -1.28 -5.87
N GLU A 113 13.28 -1.84 -5.33
CA GLU A 113 13.46 -3.26 -5.02
C GLU A 113 12.32 -3.84 -4.15
N ARG A 114 11.90 -3.11 -3.09
CA ARG A 114 10.84 -3.56 -2.19
C ARG A 114 9.47 -3.67 -2.89
N ASN A 115 9.16 -2.71 -3.75
CA ASN A 115 7.95 -2.76 -4.56
C ASN A 115 8.04 -3.88 -5.59
N ALA A 116 9.16 -4.00 -6.29
CA ALA A 116 9.41 -5.08 -7.25
C ALA A 116 9.17 -6.46 -6.64
N LYS A 117 9.61 -6.69 -5.40
CA LYS A 117 9.33 -7.94 -4.65
C LYS A 117 7.83 -8.17 -4.42
N ASN A 118 7.06 -7.14 -4.09
CA ASN A 118 5.60 -7.25 -3.92
C ASN A 118 4.90 -7.60 -5.24
N TYR A 119 5.32 -6.98 -6.35
CA TYR A 119 4.81 -7.30 -7.69
C TYR A 119 5.17 -8.74 -8.09
N GLN A 120 6.40 -9.18 -7.83
CA GLN A 120 6.85 -10.54 -8.08
C GLN A 120 6.00 -11.57 -7.32
N LEU A 121 5.70 -11.32 -6.04
CA LEU A 121 4.84 -12.20 -5.24
C LEU A 121 3.42 -12.27 -5.81
N ALA A 122 2.86 -11.14 -6.25
CA ALA A 122 1.54 -11.10 -6.86
C ALA A 122 1.48 -11.91 -8.18
N VAL A 123 2.49 -11.74 -9.05
CA VAL A 123 2.59 -12.49 -10.31
C VAL A 123 2.76 -13.98 -10.05
N ALA A 124 3.67 -14.36 -9.15
CA ALA A 124 3.88 -15.76 -8.80
C ALA A 124 2.62 -16.43 -8.21
N HIS A 125 1.83 -15.67 -7.44
CA HIS A 125 0.55 -16.18 -6.92
C HIS A 125 -0.47 -16.38 -8.04
N LEU A 126 -0.58 -15.43 -8.97
CA LEU A 126 -1.47 -15.52 -10.12
C LEU A 126 -1.07 -16.70 -11.02
N GLU A 127 0.21 -16.87 -11.35
CA GLU A 127 0.73 -17.97 -12.15
C GLU A 127 0.43 -19.34 -11.51
N ARG A 128 0.59 -19.43 -10.19
CA ARG A 128 0.24 -20.65 -9.44
C ARG A 128 -1.27 -20.93 -9.50
N TYR A 129 -2.10 -19.93 -9.37
CA TYR A 129 -3.55 -20.05 -9.49
C TYR A 129 -3.97 -20.50 -10.90
N MET A 130 -3.32 -19.96 -11.93
CA MET A 130 -3.56 -20.32 -13.33
C MET A 130 -2.95 -21.68 -13.73
N GLY A 131 -2.12 -22.29 -12.88
CA GLY A 131 -1.43 -23.55 -13.16
C GLY A 131 -0.36 -23.45 -14.26
N THR A 132 0.10 -22.24 -14.60
CA THR A 132 1.10 -22.01 -15.65
C THR A 132 1.96 -20.80 -15.33
N THR A 133 3.25 -20.86 -15.71
CA THR A 133 4.19 -19.75 -15.63
C THR A 133 4.16 -18.85 -16.88
N ARG A 134 3.29 -19.15 -17.85
CA ARG A 134 3.10 -18.40 -19.09
C ARG A 134 1.62 -18.01 -19.27
N VAL A 135 1.18 -17.05 -18.48
CA VAL A 135 -0.18 -16.50 -18.53
C VAL A 135 -0.26 -15.51 -19.68
N MET A 136 -1.26 -15.66 -20.57
CA MET A 136 -1.50 -14.71 -21.65
C MET A 136 -2.51 -13.65 -21.22
N PHE A 137 -2.47 -12.44 -21.81
CA PHE A 137 -3.44 -11.39 -21.50
C PHE A 137 -4.88 -11.82 -21.77
N GLY A 138 -5.12 -12.62 -22.84
CA GLY A 138 -6.42 -13.17 -23.17
C GLY A 138 -7.00 -14.11 -22.11
N HIS A 139 -6.16 -14.77 -21.31
CA HIS A 139 -6.61 -15.65 -20.23
C HIS A 139 -7.15 -14.86 -19.00
N LEU A 140 -6.74 -13.60 -18.84
CA LEU A 140 -7.10 -12.76 -17.70
C LEU A 140 -8.46 -12.06 -17.91
N THR A 141 -9.53 -12.87 -18.04
CA THR A 141 -10.89 -12.33 -18.14
C THR A 141 -11.41 -11.84 -16.79
N ALA A 142 -12.43 -10.98 -16.80
CA ALA A 142 -13.05 -10.50 -15.56
C ALA A 142 -13.58 -11.66 -14.68
N ALA A 143 -14.08 -12.74 -15.28
CA ALA A 143 -14.55 -13.92 -14.55
C ALA A 143 -13.40 -14.66 -13.84
N VAL A 144 -12.26 -14.85 -14.53
CA VAL A 144 -11.08 -15.48 -13.96
C VAL A 144 -10.50 -14.62 -12.82
N LEU A 145 -10.37 -13.31 -13.05
CA LEU A 145 -9.85 -12.40 -12.02
C LEU A 145 -10.73 -12.34 -10.77
N LYS A 146 -12.06 -12.34 -10.90
CA LYS A 146 -12.99 -12.39 -9.77
C LYS A 146 -12.77 -13.65 -8.92
N LYS A 147 -12.73 -14.84 -9.57
CA LYS A 147 -12.46 -16.12 -8.87
C LYS A 147 -11.09 -16.15 -8.21
N TRP A 148 -10.07 -15.61 -8.88
CA TRP A 148 -8.74 -15.49 -8.29
C TRP A 148 -8.75 -14.59 -7.05
N ILE A 149 -9.43 -13.43 -7.09
CA ILE A 149 -9.57 -12.52 -5.95
C ILE A 149 -10.34 -13.19 -4.80
N GLU A 150 -11.40 -13.95 -5.11
CA GLU A 150 -12.13 -14.74 -4.11
C GLU A 150 -11.22 -15.74 -3.39
N SER A 151 -10.26 -16.36 -4.10
CA SER A 151 -9.28 -17.27 -3.49
C SER A 151 -8.36 -16.57 -2.47
N LEU A 152 -8.23 -15.24 -2.54
CA LEU A 152 -7.44 -14.41 -1.63
C LEU A 152 -8.26 -13.90 -0.43
N ALA A 153 -9.57 -14.17 -0.34
CA ALA A 153 -10.48 -13.55 0.62
C ALA A 153 -10.06 -13.73 2.10
N LYS A 154 -9.44 -14.88 2.43
CA LYS A 154 -8.95 -15.19 3.79
C LYS A 154 -7.63 -14.50 4.15
N THR A 155 -7.00 -13.78 3.22
CA THR A 155 -5.73 -13.09 3.47
C THR A 155 -5.99 -11.65 3.91
N HIS A 156 -5.23 -11.15 4.91
CA HIS A 156 -5.44 -9.77 5.39
C HIS A 156 -5.06 -8.73 4.32
N ARG A 157 -3.85 -8.78 3.80
CA ARG A 157 -3.32 -7.74 2.91
C ARG A 157 -3.24 -8.17 1.45
N ALA A 158 -2.99 -9.45 1.18
CA ALA A 158 -2.81 -9.93 -0.19
C ALA A 158 -4.09 -9.79 -1.03
N LYS A 159 -5.29 -9.88 -0.42
CA LYS A 159 -6.59 -9.69 -1.08
C LYS A 159 -6.73 -8.34 -1.80
N GLU A 160 -6.05 -7.30 -1.31
CA GLU A 160 -6.03 -5.97 -1.94
C GLU A 160 -4.76 -5.73 -2.75
N MET A 161 -3.60 -6.06 -2.17
CA MET A 161 -2.30 -5.74 -2.74
C MET A 161 -2.02 -6.51 -4.04
N TYR A 162 -2.29 -7.81 -4.08
CA TYR A 162 -2.01 -8.61 -5.27
C TYR A 162 -2.86 -8.19 -6.47
N PRO A 163 -4.19 -8.08 -6.37
CA PRO A 163 -4.99 -7.59 -7.48
C PRO A 163 -4.63 -6.17 -7.92
N THR A 164 -4.29 -5.29 -6.98
CA THR A 164 -3.84 -3.94 -7.30
C THR A 164 -2.55 -3.96 -8.12
N ASN A 165 -1.57 -4.78 -7.74
CA ASN A 165 -0.31 -4.92 -8.47
C ASN A 165 -0.54 -5.49 -9.87
N ILE A 166 -1.33 -6.55 -10.01
CA ILE A 166 -1.65 -7.15 -11.31
C ILE A 166 -2.38 -6.16 -12.21
N ARG A 167 -3.33 -5.39 -11.66
CA ARG A 167 -4.02 -4.32 -12.41
C ARG A 167 -3.05 -3.25 -12.91
N MET A 168 -2.08 -2.84 -12.09
CA MET A 168 -1.06 -1.86 -12.50
C MET A 168 -0.21 -2.38 -13.65
N ILE A 169 0.30 -3.63 -13.57
CA ILE A 169 1.03 -4.24 -14.67
C ILE A 169 0.17 -4.29 -15.94
N PHE A 170 -1.09 -4.71 -15.80
CA PHE A 170 -2.02 -4.84 -16.92
C PHE A 170 -2.23 -3.50 -17.63
N ARG A 171 -2.47 -2.43 -16.88
CA ARG A 171 -2.67 -1.09 -17.43
C ARG A 171 -1.42 -0.48 -18.02
N SER A 172 -0.25 -0.74 -17.41
CA SER A 172 1.02 -0.33 -17.99
C SER A 172 1.24 -1.01 -19.34
N ALA A 173 0.92 -2.31 -19.44
CA ALA A 173 1.03 -3.03 -20.70
C ALA A 173 0.08 -2.50 -21.78
N ILE A 174 -1.14 -2.11 -21.43
CA ILE A 174 -2.06 -1.43 -22.37
C ILE A 174 -1.43 -0.14 -22.88
N ALA A 175 -0.88 0.70 -21.98
CA ALA A 175 -0.27 1.96 -22.35
C ALA A 175 0.98 1.79 -23.22
N ASP A 176 1.79 0.75 -22.97
CA ASP A 176 3.05 0.53 -23.69
C ASP A 176 2.86 -0.17 -25.04
N MET A 177 1.82 -1.01 -25.17
CA MET A 177 1.65 -1.90 -26.33
C MET A 177 0.53 -1.49 -27.28
N ASN A 178 -0.42 -0.69 -26.80
CA ASN A 178 -1.45 -0.12 -27.66
C ASN A 178 -1.01 1.27 -28.13
N ASP A 179 -1.32 1.60 -29.37
CA ASP A 179 -1.05 2.90 -29.97
C ASP A 179 -2.35 3.35 -30.65
N ASP A 180 -3.09 4.19 -29.94
CA ASP A 180 -4.41 4.66 -30.42
C ASP A 180 -4.27 5.57 -31.65
N GLU A 181 -3.15 6.30 -31.78
CA GLU A 181 -2.88 7.16 -32.95
C GLU A 181 -2.69 6.33 -34.24
N LYS A 182 -2.09 5.15 -34.11
CA LYS A 182 -1.88 4.19 -35.20
C LYS A 182 -2.96 3.12 -35.27
N GLY A 183 -3.95 3.13 -34.36
CA GLY A 183 -5.00 2.12 -34.28
C GLY A 183 -4.49 0.71 -33.94
N ILE A 184 -3.33 0.61 -33.28
CA ILE A 184 -2.75 -0.66 -32.87
C ILE A 184 -3.28 -1.04 -31.49
N GLN A 185 -4.09 -2.09 -31.40
CA GLN A 185 -4.60 -2.63 -30.13
C GLN A 185 -4.12 -4.06 -29.95
N ARG A 186 -2.95 -4.25 -29.33
CA ARG A 186 -2.43 -5.59 -29.00
C ARG A 186 -3.19 -6.22 -27.83
N ILE A 187 -3.57 -5.41 -26.84
CA ILE A 187 -4.39 -5.81 -25.71
C ILE A 187 -5.78 -5.19 -25.92
N LYS A 188 -6.74 -6.04 -26.31
CA LYS A 188 -8.06 -5.60 -26.84
C LYS A 188 -9.08 -5.18 -25.77
N PHE A 189 -8.86 -5.51 -24.50
CA PHE A 189 -9.80 -5.24 -23.42
C PHE A 189 -9.11 -5.05 -22.07
N ASP A 190 -9.68 -4.21 -21.21
CA ASP A 190 -9.31 -4.09 -19.81
C ASP A 190 -10.36 -4.81 -18.94
N PRO A 191 -10.10 -6.01 -18.42
CA PRO A 191 -11.03 -6.75 -17.58
C PRO A 191 -11.29 -6.07 -16.24
N TRP A 192 -10.37 -5.20 -15.80
CA TRP A 192 -10.41 -4.51 -14.51
C TRP A 192 -11.52 -3.47 -14.40
N VAL A 193 -12.10 -3.03 -15.52
CA VAL A 193 -13.29 -2.19 -15.52
C VAL A 193 -14.48 -2.88 -14.84
N LYS A 194 -14.57 -4.23 -14.91
CA LYS A 194 -15.64 -5.06 -14.33
C LYS A 194 -15.25 -5.78 -13.05
N VAL A 195 -14.05 -5.49 -12.50
CA VAL A 195 -13.51 -6.18 -11.32
C VAL A 195 -13.33 -5.17 -10.18
N GLN A 196 -14.01 -5.45 -9.06
CA GLN A 196 -13.80 -4.72 -7.82
C GLN A 196 -12.71 -5.41 -6.99
N ILE A 197 -11.77 -4.63 -6.48
CA ILE A 197 -10.71 -5.10 -5.58
C ILE A 197 -11.19 -4.85 -4.15
N PRO A 198 -11.27 -5.90 -3.31
CA PRO A 198 -11.64 -5.73 -1.92
C PRO A 198 -10.60 -4.92 -1.17
N LYS A 199 -11.04 -4.08 -0.25
CA LYS A 199 -10.13 -3.36 0.64
C LYS A 199 -9.66 -4.28 1.76
N SER A 200 -8.40 -4.12 2.13
CA SER A 200 -7.87 -4.72 3.37
C SER A 200 -8.48 -4.01 4.56
N GLU A 201 -8.78 -4.77 5.60
CA GLU A 201 -9.11 -4.16 6.88
C GLU A 201 -7.88 -3.42 7.40
N PRO A 202 -8.05 -2.21 7.96
CA PRO A 202 -6.94 -1.54 8.62
C PRO A 202 -6.44 -2.47 9.74
N SER A 203 -5.15 -2.79 9.73
CA SER A 203 -4.56 -3.49 10.89
C SER A 203 -4.76 -2.61 12.12
N GLU A 204 -5.26 -3.18 13.21
CA GLU A 204 -5.27 -2.50 14.49
C GLU A 204 -3.83 -2.03 14.80
N LYS A 205 -3.72 -0.74 15.08
CA LYS A 205 -2.45 -0.13 15.42
C LYS A 205 -2.26 -0.32 16.91
N LEU A 206 -1.40 -1.24 17.28
CA LEU A 206 -1.05 -1.45 18.68
C LEU A 206 -0.22 -0.26 19.17
N ALA A 207 -0.83 0.58 19.98
CA ALA A 207 -0.14 1.57 20.81
C ALA A 207 -0.28 1.15 22.28
N ILE A 208 0.73 1.39 23.08
CA ILE A 208 0.77 1.03 24.49
C ILE A 208 0.77 2.28 25.38
N SER A 209 0.36 2.14 26.61
CA SER A 209 0.32 3.22 27.61
C SER A 209 1.74 3.62 28.06
N ALA A 210 1.87 4.73 28.75
CA ALA A 210 3.12 5.13 29.37
C ALA A 210 3.58 4.15 30.45
N GLU A 211 2.64 3.53 31.17
CA GLU A 211 2.88 2.51 32.18
C GLU A 211 3.49 1.26 31.55
N GLU A 212 2.87 0.77 30.47
CA GLU A 212 3.39 -0.37 29.69
C GLU A 212 4.77 -0.06 29.08
N CYS A 213 5.02 1.17 28.63
CA CYS A 213 6.33 1.60 28.21
C CYS A 213 7.34 1.48 29.36
N ARG A 214 7.01 2.03 30.54
CA ARG A 214 7.89 1.95 31.71
C ARG A 214 8.17 0.49 32.10
N GLU A 215 7.16 -0.35 32.12
CA GLU A 215 7.33 -1.78 32.39
C GLU A 215 8.28 -2.43 31.38
N PHE A 216 8.07 -2.19 30.07
CA PHE A 216 8.89 -2.77 29.03
C PHE A 216 10.36 -2.31 29.11
N PHE A 217 10.60 -1.00 29.31
CA PHE A 217 11.95 -0.46 29.30
C PHE A 217 12.73 -0.70 30.58
N ASN A 218 12.07 -0.74 31.74
CA ASN A 218 12.71 -0.94 33.04
C ASN A 218 12.87 -2.42 33.41
N ARG A 219 12.23 -3.33 32.69
CA ARG A 219 12.30 -4.76 32.99
C ARG A 219 13.71 -5.30 32.82
N PRO A 220 14.21 -6.15 33.74
CA PRO A 220 15.46 -6.89 33.54
C PRO A 220 15.43 -7.68 32.24
N LEU A 221 16.51 -7.62 31.48
CA LEU A 221 16.57 -8.33 30.21
C LEU A 221 16.60 -9.85 30.41
N PRO A 222 15.83 -10.63 29.63
CA PRO A 222 15.88 -12.08 29.70
C PRO A 222 17.29 -12.59 29.36
N ARG A 223 17.76 -13.55 30.14
CA ARG A 223 19.09 -14.17 29.95
C ARG A 223 19.14 -14.91 28.61
N THR A 224 20.14 -14.63 27.80
CA THR A 224 20.38 -15.31 26.53
C THR A 224 21.70 -16.10 26.59
N LYS A 225 21.73 -17.26 25.92
CA LYS A 225 22.94 -18.06 25.79
C LYS A 225 23.92 -17.54 24.74
N MET A 226 23.53 -16.52 23.98
CA MET A 226 24.31 -15.96 22.88
C MET A 226 25.09 -14.73 23.30
N LEU A 227 26.28 -14.55 22.70
CA LEU A 227 27.16 -13.38 22.90
C LEU A 227 26.49 -12.05 22.54
N SER A 228 25.53 -12.04 21.61
CA SER A 228 24.74 -10.85 21.28
C SER A 228 23.35 -10.93 21.89
N SER A 229 23.02 -9.98 22.75
CA SER A 229 21.70 -9.90 23.37
C SER A 229 20.69 -9.28 22.42
N LEU A 230 19.90 -10.12 21.74
CA LEU A 230 18.79 -9.63 20.92
C LEU A 230 17.73 -8.86 21.73
N PRO A 231 17.37 -9.29 22.98
CA PRO A 231 16.50 -8.48 23.84
C PRO A 231 17.04 -7.07 24.09
N GLU A 232 18.34 -6.95 24.34
CA GLU A 232 18.98 -5.65 24.55
C GLU A 232 18.89 -4.77 23.29
N LEU A 233 19.25 -5.32 22.12
CA LEU A 233 19.08 -4.62 20.85
C LEU A 233 17.63 -4.18 20.62
N GLY A 234 16.67 -5.08 20.86
CA GLY A 234 15.25 -4.81 20.68
C GLY A 234 14.77 -3.68 21.58
N ARG A 235 15.16 -3.67 22.86
CA ARG A 235 14.85 -2.63 23.82
C ARG A 235 15.48 -1.28 23.44
N ASP A 236 16.77 -1.29 23.16
CA ASP A 236 17.52 -0.06 22.90
C ASP A 236 17.06 0.61 21.59
N VAL A 237 16.81 -0.17 20.52
CA VAL A 237 16.31 0.38 19.26
C VAL A 237 14.85 0.82 19.39
N ALA A 238 14.04 0.15 20.21
CA ALA A 238 12.69 0.62 20.54
C ALA A 238 12.72 1.96 21.31
N LEU A 239 13.66 2.12 22.25
CA LEU A 239 13.87 3.36 22.99
C LEU A 239 14.30 4.51 22.06
N LEU A 240 15.27 4.24 21.18
CA LEU A 240 15.68 5.23 20.16
C LEU A 240 14.50 5.63 19.27
N SER A 241 13.65 4.68 18.86
CA SER A 241 12.46 5.00 18.08
C SER A 241 11.50 5.90 18.83
N LEU A 242 11.14 5.52 20.06
CA LEU A 242 10.19 6.28 20.88
C LEU A 242 10.71 7.70 21.15
N CYS A 243 11.99 7.84 21.47
CA CYS A 243 12.57 9.12 21.87
C CYS A 243 13.12 9.98 20.71
N LEU A 244 13.03 9.50 19.48
CA LEU A 244 13.40 10.24 18.27
C LEU A 244 12.20 10.42 17.32
N GLY A 245 11.03 10.81 17.85
CA GLY A 245 9.83 11.10 17.06
C GLY A 245 9.24 9.87 16.34
N GLY A 246 9.47 8.68 16.85
CA GLY A 246 9.04 7.43 16.21
C GLY A 246 9.82 7.13 14.92
N ILE A 247 11.11 7.41 14.84
CA ILE A 247 11.97 7.10 13.68
C ILE A 247 11.86 5.63 13.28
N ASN A 248 11.93 5.31 11.98
CA ASN A 248 11.85 3.93 11.51
C ASN A 248 13.20 3.22 11.54
N THR A 249 13.20 1.88 11.64
CA THR A 249 14.42 1.06 11.56
C THR A 249 15.20 1.30 10.28
N VAL A 250 14.54 1.50 9.15
CA VAL A 250 15.21 1.78 7.87
C VAL A 250 15.95 3.12 7.89
N ASP A 251 15.38 4.13 8.55
CA ASP A 251 16.02 5.43 8.69
C ASP A 251 17.19 5.34 9.66
N LEU A 252 17.03 4.72 10.85
CA LEU A 252 18.13 4.45 11.80
C LEU A 252 19.29 3.68 11.17
N TYR A 253 19.00 2.68 10.34
CA TYR A 253 20.02 1.87 9.67
C TYR A 253 20.87 2.66 8.68
N HIS A 254 20.31 3.66 8.01
CA HIS A 254 20.97 4.44 6.97
C HIS A 254 21.42 5.83 7.42
N LEU A 255 21.25 6.21 8.69
CA LEU A 255 21.77 7.47 9.20
C LEU A 255 23.28 7.54 8.98
N LYS A 256 23.74 8.66 8.43
CA LYS A 256 25.16 8.94 8.22
C LYS A 256 25.68 9.88 9.33
N LYS A 257 26.96 9.92 9.52
CA LYS A 257 27.58 10.88 10.46
C LYS A 257 27.30 12.33 10.07
N SER A 258 27.20 12.60 8.77
CA SER A 258 26.81 13.92 8.26
C SER A 258 25.38 14.34 8.65
N ASP A 259 24.53 13.37 9.00
CA ASP A 259 23.15 13.62 9.45
C ASP A 259 23.05 13.97 10.94
N TYR A 260 24.15 13.88 11.69
CA TYR A 260 24.21 14.23 13.12
C TYR A 260 25.14 15.41 13.36
N ARG A 261 24.61 16.51 13.88
CA ARG A 261 25.37 17.73 14.21
C ARG A 261 24.75 18.42 15.42
N ASP A 262 25.61 18.85 16.36
CA ASP A 262 25.22 19.67 17.51
C ASP A 262 24.04 19.09 18.33
N GLY A 263 24.02 17.75 18.48
CA GLY A 263 22.97 17.05 19.22
C GLY A 263 21.66 16.87 18.44
N VAL A 264 21.63 17.17 17.16
CA VAL A 264 20.44 17.07 16.29
C VAL A 264 20.70 16.07 15.15
N ILE A 265 19.75 15.19 14.92
CA ILE A 265 19.72 14.32 13.73
C ILE A 265 18.83 14.97 12.68
N GLY A 266 19.40 15.26 11.49
CA GLY A 266 18.66 15.75 10.33
C GLY A 266 18.75 14.79 9.17
N TYR A 267 17.63 14.18 8.75
CA TYR A 267 17.64 13.15 7.72
C TYR A 267 16.45 13.21 6.77
N LYS A 268 16.58 12.60 5.58
CA LYS A 268 15.52 12.46 4.59
C LYS A 268 14.87 11.08 4.76
N ARG A 269 13.59 11.05 5.13
CA ARG A 269 12.88 9.81 5.42
C ARG A 269 12.83 8.88 4.21
N ALA A 270 13.41 7.68 4.32
CA ALA A 270 13.58 6.72 3.23
C ALA A 270 12.27 6.38 2.49
N LYS A 271 11.15 6.23 3.21
CA LYS A 271 9.86 5.83 2.63
C LYS A 271 9.26 6.86 1.68
N THR A 272 9.49 8.17 1.90
CA THR A 272 8.75 9.25 1.24
C THR A 272 9.62 10.30 0.56
N ARG A 273 10.95 10.22 0.67
CA ARG A 273 11.89 11.20 0.10
C ARG A 273 11.70 11.42 -1.41
N HIS A 274 11.39 10.38 -2.17
CA HIS A 274 11.23 10.46 -3.64
C HIS A 274 9.85 10.95 -4.09
N SER A 275 8.87 11.01 -3.18
CA SER A 275 7.49 11.42 -3.50
C SER A 275 7.15 12.83 -3.04
N ARG A 276 8.07 13.52 -2.33
CA ARG A 276 7.87 14.85 -1.74
C ARG A 276 8.89 15.84 -2.27
N LYS A 277 8.46 17.08 -2.51
CA LYS A 277 9.35 18.18 -2.95
C LYS A 277 10.38 18.58 -1.89
N ASP A 278 10.04 18.45 -0.61
CA ASP A 278 10.93 18.68 0.54
C ASP A 278 11.77 17.45 0.88
N GLU A 279 11.80 16.45 -0.02
CA GLU A 279 12.51 15.18 0.15
C GLU A 279 12.25 14.50 1.49
N ALA A 280 11.13 14.84 2.13
CA ALA A 280 10.75 14.36 3.47
C ALA A 280 11.84 14.58 4.52
N TYR A 281 12.54 15.72 4.47
CA TYR A 281 13.52 16.11 5.48
C TYR A 281 12.86 16.36 6.83
N ILE A 282 13.52 15.95 7.91
CA ILE A 282 13.11 16.15 9.31
C ILE A 282 14.35 16.28 10.19
N GLU A 283 14.23 17.09 11.22
CA GLU A 283 15.21 17.18 12.29
C GLU A 283 14.59 16.74 13.62
N MET A 284 15.39 16.04 14.44
CA MET A 284 15.02 15.64 15.78
C MET A 284 16.22 15.79 16.72
N ARG A 285 16.01 16.48 17.85
CA ARG A 285 17.01 16.63 18.89
C ARG A 285 17.18 15.32 19.66
N VAL A 286 18.44 14.95 19.90
CA VAL A 286 18.78 13.82 20.77
C VAL A 286 18.72 14.30 22.21
N GLU A 287 17.68 13.91 22.92
CA GLU A 287 17.50 14.33 24.32
C GLU A 287 18.53 13.64 25.24
N PRO A 288 18.98 14.30 26.32
CA PRO A 288 19.99 13.76 27.23
C PRO A 288 19.62 12.38 27.79
N PHE A 289 18.35 12.10 27.99
CA PHE A 289 17.82 10.84 28.50
C PHE A 289 18.26 9.63 27.68
N ILE A 290 18.40 9.74 26.37
CA ILE A 290 18.80 8.61 25.49
C ILE A 290 20.26 8.66 25.09
N GLN A 291 21.04 9.61 25.58
CA GLN A 291 22.41 9.84 25.11
C GLN A 291 23.31 8.61 25.28
N ASP A 292 23.20 7.89 26.39
CA ASP A 292 23.99 6.68 26.66
C ASP A 292 23.62 5.57 25.67
N THR A 293 22.32 5.36 25.41
CA THR A 293 21.87 4.36 24.42
C THR A 293 22.28 4.78 23.01
N PHE A 294 22.23 6.06 22.71
CA PHE A 294 22.66 6.60 21.42
C PHE A 294 24.15 6.38 21.20
N ASN A 295 24.99 6.75 22.17
CA ASN A 295 26.44 6.62 22.11
C ASN A 295 26.88 5.15 22.03
N LYS A 296 26.18 4.23 22.66
CA LYS A 296 26.44 2.77 22.65
C LYS A 296 26.52 2.19 21.23
N TYR A 297 25.77 2.75 20.30
CA TYR A 297 25.68 2.24 18.93
C TYR A 297 26.42 3.09 17.90
N LEU A 298 27.09 4.17 18.32
CA LEU A 298 27.90 4.97 17.39
C LEU A 298 28.98 4.10 16.73
N SER A 299 29.20 4.33 15.46
CA SER A 299 30.26 3.69 14.69
C SER A 299 31.60 4.40 14.90
N ASP A 300 32.70 3.74 14.53
CA ASP A 300 34.06 4.29 14.56
C ASP A 300 34.16 5.52 13.64
N GLU A 301 35.10 6.44 13.93
CA GLU A 301 35.23 7.74 13.22
C GLU A 301 35.39 7.60 11.70
N GLU A 302 36.00 6.53 11.23
CA GLU A 302 36.28 6.27 9.81
C GLU A 302 35.02 5.79 9.02
N ASP A 303 33.96 5.40 9.73
CA ASP A 303 32.75 4.87 9.08
C ASP A 303 31.86 6.02 8.56
N GLU A 304 31.22 5.82 7.40
CA GLU A 304 30.27 6.75 6.82
C GLU A 304 28.95 6.82 7.60
N PHE A 305 28.51 5.69 8.14
CA PHE A 305 27.26 5.56 8.85
C PHE A 305 27.37 5.95 10.31
N LEU A 306 26.28 6.50 10.87
CA LEU A 306 26.25 6.96 12.25
C LEU A 306 26.30 5.82 13.26
N PHE A 307 25.60 4.73 12.98
CA PHE A 307 25.49 3.57 13.87
C PHE A 307 26.13 2.30 13.29
N THR A 308 26.57 1.42 14.17
CA THR A 308 27.16 0.11 13.83
C THR A 308 26.15 -0.88 13.25
N PHE A 309 24.89 -0.53 13.08
CA PHE A 309 23.84 -1.45 12.61
C PHE A 309 24.13 -2.01 11.22
N HIS A 310 24.67 -1.21 10.29
CA HIS A 310 25.00 -1.65 8.93
C HIS A 310 26.25 -2.56 8.89
N GLN A 311 27.15 -2.47 9.89
CA GLN A 311 28.28 -3.40 10.01
C GLN A 311 27.83 -4.79 10.49
N ARG A 312 26.80 -4.83 11.36
CA ARG A 312 26.30 -6.05 12.01
C ARG A 312 25.24 -6.79 11.21
N TYR A 313 24.52 -6.10 10.33
CA TYR A 313 23.39 -6.64 9.56
C TYR A 313 23.56 -6.32 8.09
N GLY A 314 23.47 -7.32 7.21
CA GLY A 314 23.71 -7.16 5.78
C GLY A 314 22.65 -6.32 5.04
N ASN A 315 21.49 -6.05 5.66
CA ASN A 315 20.44 -5.21 5.12
C ASN A 315 19.42 -4.79 6.19
N THR A 316 18.59 -3.80 5.88
CA THR A 316 17.56 -3.27 6.78
C THR A 316 16.50 -4.29 7.18
N ASP A 317 16.15 -5.24 6.32
CA ASP A 317 15.15 -6.26 6.64
C ASP A 317 15.69 -7.22 7.72
N SER A 318 16.97 -7.61 7.63
CA SER A 318 17.64 -8.41 8.65
C SER A 318 17.75 -7.66 9.97
N PHE A 319 18.16 -6.38 9.94
CA PHE A 319 18.19 -5.53 11.13
C PHE A 319 16.82 -5.45 11.81
N ASN A 320 15.79 -5.06 11.07
CA ASN A 320 14.43 -4.96 11.59
C ASN A 320 13.88 -6.28 12.13
N ALA A 321 14.19 -7.41 11.47
CA ALA A 321 13.81 -8.74 11.95
C ALA A 321 14.42 -9.05 13.31
N ASN A 322 15.73 -8.80 13.50
CA ASN A 322 16.42 -9.04 14.75
C ASN A 322 15.94 -8.13 15.88
N VAL A 323 15.68 -6.84 15.60
CA VAL A 323 15.04 -5.92 16.55
C VAL A 323 13.70 -6.47 17.03
N ASN A 324 12.83 -6.90 16.10
CA ASN A 324 11.52 -7.45 16.45
C ASN A 324 11.62 -8.81 17.19
N ILE A 325 12.61 -9.64 16.91
CA ILE A 325 12.86 -10.86 17.69
C ILE A 325 13.23 -10.49 19.13
N GLY A 326 14.08 -9.47 19.32
CA GLY A 326 14.45 -8.97 20.63
C GLY A 326 13.26 -8.46 21.42
N ILE A 327 12.44 -7.61 20.83
CA ILE A 327 11.20 -7.08 21.44
C ILE A 327 10.26 -8.22 21.86
N ARG A 328 10.02 -9.19 20.97
CA ARG A 328 9.16 -10.34 21.28
C ARG A 328 9.67 -11.17 22.46
N LYS A 329 10.99 -11.35 22.60
CA LYS A 329 11.56 -12.06 23.76
C LYS A 329 11.27 -11.34 25.07
N ILE A 330 11.27 -10.01 25.06
CA ILE A 330 10.87 -9.21 26.24
C ILE A 330 9.38 -9.38 26.50
N CYS A 331 8.50 -9.31 25.48
CA CYS A 331 7.06 -9.55 25.64
C CYS A 331 6.76 -10.94 26.24
N MET A 332 7.47 -11.97 25.78
CA MET A 332 7.33 -13.32 26.32
C MET A 332 7.76 -13.37 27.80
N ASP A 333 8.81 -12.67 28.18
CA ASP A 333 9.28 -12.56 29.57
C ASP A 333 8.31 -11.73 30.44
N MET A 334 7.56 -10.81 29.83
CA MET A 334 6.43 -10.09 30.46
C MET A 334 5.19 -10.97 30.68
N GLY A 335 5.21 -12.24 30.27
CA GLY A 335 4.12 -13.18 30.42
C GLY A 335 3.05 -13.10 29.32
N MET A 336 3.28 -12.37 28.25
CA MET A 336 2.38 -12.34 27.12
C MET A 336 2.33 -13.70 26.42
N THR A 337 1.16 -14.26 26.20
CA THR A 337 0.98 -15.59 25.60
C THR A 337 0.48 -15.53 24.16
N ASN A 338 -0.33 -14.53 23.82
CA ASN A 338 -0.86 -14.33 22.49
C ASN A 338 0.15 -13.64 21.60
N LYS A 339 0.44 -14.23 20.44
CA LYS A 339 1.37 -13.64 19.47
C LYS A 339 0.86 -12.33 18.85
N GLU A 340 -0.45 -12.13 18.85
CA GLU A 340 -1.10 -10.93 18.31
C GLU A 340 -0.91 -9.72 19.23
N ASP A 341 -0.72 -9.96 20.53
CA ASP A 341 -0.50 -8.92 21.53
C ASP A 341 0.98 -8.51 21.65
N TYR A 342 1.90 -9.25 21.02
CA TYR A 342 3.33 -8.93 21.11
C TYR A 342 3.62 -7.58 20.48
N TYR A 343 4.40 -6.79 21.20
CA TYR A 343 4.92 -5.54 20.68
C TYR A 343 5.87 -5.82 19.50
N CYS A 344 5.93 -4.87 18.62
CA CYS A 344 6.91 -4.80 17.55
C CYS A 344 7.52 -3.39 17.53
N PHE A 345 8.57 -3.22 16.76
CA PHE A 345 9.18 -1.90 16.62
C PHE A 345 8.17 -0.79 16.28
N TYR A 346 7.20 -1.11 15.43
CA TYR A 346 6.17 -0.13 15.02
C TYR A 346 5.19 0.25 16.14
N THR A 347 5.05 -0.59 17.17
CA THR A 347 4.27 -0.29 18.38
C THR A 347 4.76 1.00 19.03
N PHE A 348 6.07 1.18 19.20
CA PHE A 348 6.65 2.36 19.82
C PHE A 348 6.45 3.64 18.99
N ARG A 349 6.44 3.53 17.68
CA ARG A 349 6.07 4.64 16.81
C ARG A 349 4.58 5.01 16.93
N HIS A 350 3.69 4.03 17.04
CA HIS A 350 2.27 4.30 17.29
C HIS A 350 2.03 4.87 18.68
N THR A 351 2.76 4.37 19.67
CA THR A 351 2.75 4.86 21.04
C THR A 351 3.15 6.32 21.11
N TRP A 352 4.23 6.72 20.44
CA TRP A 352 4.64 8.12 20.35
C TRP A 352 3.49 9.02 19.88
N ALA A 353 2.86 8.65 18.77
CA ALA A 353 1.75 9.41 18.20
C ALA A 353 0.51 9.47 19.12
N THR A 354 0.21 8.36 19.78
CA THR A 354 -0.96 8.25 20.66
C THR A 354 -0.77 9.04 21.94
N ILE A 355 0.41 8.94 22.58
CA ILE A 355 0.74 9.72 23.78
C ILE A 355 0.82 11.22 23.44
N ALA A 356 1.41 11.58 22.30
CA ALA A 356 1.43 12.96 21.82
C ALA A 356 0.03 13.58 21.83
N GLN A 357 -0.91 12.91 21.21
CA GLN A 357 -2.29 13.40 21.06
C GLN A 357 -3.08 13.32 22.36
N ASN A 358 -3.08 12.14 23.00
CA ASN A 358 -4.00 11.86 24.10
C ASN A 358 -3.50 12.42 25.44
N ASP A 359 -2.20 12.32 25.70
CA ASP A 359 -1.63 12.63 27.02
C ASP A 359 -0.84 13.94 27.04
N CYS A 360 -0.24 14.32 25.91
CA CYS A 360 0.53 15.58 25.79
C CYS A 360 -0.27 16.70 25.09
N ASN A 361 -1.56 16.53 24.83
CA ASN A 361 -2.47 17.50 24.22
C ASN A 361 -1.98 18.08 22.87
N ALA A 362 -1.18 17.32 22.11
CA ALA A 362 -0.78 17.71 20.76
C ALA A 362 -1.95 17.55 19.80
N ASN A 363 -2.16 18.53 18.94
CA ASN A 363 -3.14 18.39 17.86
C ASN A 363 -2.60 17.48 16.73
N LEU A 364 -3.49 16.99 15.85
CA LEU A 364 -3.10 16.08 14.77
C LEU A 364 -2.06 16.67 13.81
N TYR A 365 -2.01 18.00 13.67
CA TYR A 365 -1.02 18.66 12.84
C TYR A 365 0.38 18.57 13.46
N GLU A 366 0.51 18.82 14.77
CA GLU A 366 1.75 18.70 15.53
C GLU A 366 2.26 17.25 15.52
N VAL A 367 1.35 16.28 15.72
CA VAL A 367 1.67 14.85 15.62
C VAL A 367 2.16 14.50 14.20
N ALA A 368 1.44 14.94 13.16
CA ALA A 368 1.84 14.70 11.78
C ALA A 368 3.17 15.36 11.42
N PHE A 369 3.42 16.55 11.94
CA PHE A 369 4.68 17.28 11.77
C PHE A 369 5.85 16.53 12.44
N GLY A 370 5.73 16.15 13.71
CA GLY A 370 6.76 15.40 14.44
C GLY A 370 7.03 14.02 13.84
N MET A 371 6.03 13.39 13.21
CA MET A 371 6.19 12.11 12.48
C MET A 371 6.63 12.29 11.02
N ASN A 372 6.82 13.50 10.54
CA ASN A 372 7.09 13.80 9.12
C ASN A 372 6.07 13.22 8.15
N HIS A 373 4.78 13.29 8.51
CA HIS A 373 3.69 12.94 7.60
C HIS A 373 3.31 14.14 6.72
N SER A 374 2.87 13.89 5.48
CA SER A 374 2.33 14.95 4.63
C SER A 374 0.95 15.37 5.14
N HIS A 375 0.78 16.65 5.40
CA HIS A 375 -0.47 17.27 5.83
C HIS A 375 -0.77 18.41 4.88
N GLY A 376 -1.74 18.29 4.04
CA GLY A 376 -2.47 19.22 3.15
C GLY A 376 -1.87 20.57 2.69
N LEU A 377 -0.95 21.16 3.43
CA LEU A 377 -0.44 22.53 3.24
C LEU A 377 0.80 22.60 2.31
N LYS A 378 0.79 21.88 1.19
CA LYS A 378 1.95 21.80 0.27
C LYS A 378 2.41 23.14 -0.29
N VAL A 379 1.51 24.07 -0.54
CA VAL A 379 1.81 25.36 -1.15
C VAL A 379 2.42 26.29 -0.10
N THR A 380 1.81 26.41 1.08
CA THR A 380 2.26 27.29 2.16
C THR A 380 3.65 26.92 2.67
N ARG A 381 3.99 25.64 2.73
CA ARG A 381 5.33 25.15 3.11
C ARG A 381 6.47 25.64 2.22
N GLY A 382 6.18 25.93 0.95
CA GLY A 382 7.19 26.47 0.03
C GLY A 382 7.65 27.91 0.34
N TYR A 383 6.92 28.62 1.18
CA TYR A 383 7.20 30.03 1.54
C TYR A 383 7.83 30.18 2.92
N VAL A 384 7.87 29.12 3.74
CA VAL A 384 8.32 29.22 5.14
C VAL A 384 9.56 28.34 5.31
N LYS A 385 10.62 28.93 5.90
CA LYS A 385 11.75 28.13 6.40
C LYS A 385 11.22 27.28 7.55
N VAL A 386 11.34 25.97 7.42
CA VAL A 386 10.81 25.02 8.42
C VAL A 386 11.65 25.13 9.69
N ASP A 387 10.99 25.41 10.81
CA ASP A 387 11.54 25.30 12.16
C ASP A 387 11.07 23.99 12.79
N PHE A 388 11.99 23.14 13.19
CA PHE A 388 11.68 21.84 13.81
C PHE A 388 11.63 21.89 15.34
N THR A 389 11.92 23.04 15.96
CA THR A 389 11.84 23.23 17.41
C THR A 389 10.51 22.75 18.01
N PRO A 390 9.33 23.03 17.42
CA PRO A 390 8.07 22.50 17.95
C PRO A 390 7.99 20.96 17.98
N ALA A 391 8.63 20.28 17.02
CA ALA A 391 8.69 18.81 17.04
C ALA A 391 9.63 18.30 18.13
N TRP A 392 10.74 18.99 18.40
CA TRP A 392 11.66 18.65 19.48
C TRP A 392 11.00 18.83 20.85
N GLU A 393 10.30 19.95 21.06
CA GLU A 393 9.58 20.23 22.30
C GLU A 393 8.45 19.23 22.55
N LEU A 394 7.70 18.86 21.52
CA LEU A 394 6.70 17.82 21.63
C LEU A 394 7.35 16.48 22.00
N ASN A 395 8.47 16.11 21.37
CA ASN A 395 9.20 14.89 21.67
C ASN A 395 9.71 14.89 23.12
N ALA A 396 10.27 16.00 23.60
CA ALA A 396 10.71 16.14 24.99
C ALA A 396 9.55 15.98 25.99
N ARG A 397 8.37 16.58 25.71
CA ARG A 397 7.15 16.39 26.55
C ARG A 397 6.70 14.94 26.60
N ILE A 398 6.80 14.20 25.50
CA ILE A 398 6.45 12.77 25.46
C ILE A 398 7.43 11.95 26.31
N ILE A 399 8.74 12.23 26.18
CA ILE A 399 9.77 11.58 27.01
C ILE A 399 9.52 11.85 28.50
N ASP A 400 9.27 13.11 28.84
CA ASP A 400 8.96 13.51 30.22
C ASP A 400 7.73 12.78 30.75
N PHE A 401 6.64 12.75 29.96
CA PHE A 401 5.42 12.05 30.34
C PHE A 401 5.63 10.54 30.53
N VAL A 402 6.34 9.90 29.61
CA VAL A 402 6.55 8.44 29.65
C VAL A 402 7.48 8.05 30.79
N PHE A 403 8.60 8.74 30.99
CA PHE A 403 9.67 8.24 31.88
C PHE A 403 9.79 8.98 33.21
N PHE A 404 9.28 10.20 33.33
CA PHE A 404 9.48 11.05 34.52
C PHE A 404 8.15 11.48 35.18
N SER A 405 7.02 11.40 34.49
CA SER A 405 5.72 11.74 35.04
C SER A 405 5.09 10.55 35.76
N ASN A 406 4.52 10.79 36.96
CA ASN A 406 3.71 9.82 37.66
C ASN A 406 2.20 9.91 37.30
N LYS A 407 1.84 10.75 36.31
CA LYS A 407 0.46 10.84 35.84
C LYS A 407 0.08 9.58 35.07
N PRO A 408 -1.08 8.96 35.37
CA PRO A 408 -1.53 7.84 34.58
C PRO A 408 -1.84 8.30 33.15
N SER A 409 -1.53 7.48 32.16
CA SER A 409 -1.94 7.74 30.79
C SER A 409 -3.45 7.61 30.65
N LYS A 410 -4.05 8.37 29.75
CA LYS A 410 -5.47 8.23 29.45
C LYS A 410 -5.82 6.83 28.91
N GLN A 411 -4.86 6.16 28.27
CA GLN A 411 -4.98 4.76 27.86
C GLN A 411 -4.95 3.78 29.03
N GLY A 412 -4.10 4.05 30.04
CA GLY A 412 -4.07 3.23 31.28
C GLY A 412 -5.36 3.36 32.05
N LEU A 413 -5.88 4.57 32.21
CA LEU A 413 -7.20 4.81 32.87
C LEU A 413 -8.34 4.09 32.14
N ALA A 414 -8.30 3.95 30.83
CA ALA A 414 -9.29 3.20 30.07
C ALA A 414 -9.16 1.68 30.27
N LYS A 415 -7.96 1.14 30.53
CA LYS A 415 -7.74 -0.28 30.84
C LYS A 415 -8.11 -0.63 32.29
N ASP A 416 -7.78 0.25 33.24
CA ASP A 416 -8.11 0.04 34.65
C ASP A 416 -9.63 0.06 34.89
N LEU A 417 -10.40 0.75 34.05
CA LEU A 417 -11.88 0.69 34.06
C LEU A 417 -12.42 -0.62 33.45
N ASP A 418 -11.62 -1.37 32.71
CA ASP A 418 -12.02 -2.63 32.06
C ASP A 418 -11.79 -3.87 32.97
N GLU A 419 -10.95 -3.78 34.03
CA GLU A 419 -10.77 -4.84 35.02
C GLU A 419 -12.03 -5.04 35.94
N SER A 420 -13.00 -4.12 35.88
CA SER A 420 -14.29 -4.26 36.56
C SER A 420 -15.34 -5.12 35.81
N GLY A 421 -14.96 -5.80 34.75
CA GLY A 421 -15.79 -6.85 34.11
C GLY A 421 -16.73 -6.37 33.01
N ASP A 422 -16.78 -5.10 32.67
CA ASP A 422 -17.58 -4.58 31.56
C ASP A 422 -16.74 -4.43 30.27
N LYS A 423 -17.10 -5.21 29.25
CA LYS A 423 -16.49 -5.09 27.91
C LYS A 423 -16.69 -3.66 27.39
N MET A 424 -15.58 -2.96 27.19
CA MET A 424 -15.48 -1.59 26.73
C MET A 424 -16.47 -1.25 25.61
N PHE A 425 -17.22 -0.16 25.78
CA PHE A 425 -18.16 0.37 24.81
C PHE A 425 -17.41 1.11 23.71
N ARG A 426 -16.94 0.38 22.69
CA ARG A 426 -16.24 0.98 21.55
C ARG A 426 -17.24 1.59 20.57
N ILE A 427 -17.13 2.90 20.35
CA ILE A 427 -17.93 3.62 19.36
C ILE A 427 -17.15 3.63 18.02
N THR A 428 -17.87 3.33 16.93
CA THR A 428 -17.39 3.47 15.56
C THR A 428 -18.32 4.39 14.77
N ALA A 429 -17.79 5.07 13.76
CA ALA A 429 -18.53 6.03 12.94
C ALA A 429 -19.80 5.47 12.26
N LYS A 430 -19.98 4.15 12.21
CA LYS A 430 -21.17 3.48 11.66
C LYS A 430 -22.17 3.06 12.72
N MET A 431 -21.82 3.19 13.99
CA MET A 431 -22.64 2.74 15.12
C MET A 431 -23.68 3.80 15.46
N MET A 432 -24.93 3.41 15.56
CA MET A 432 -26.01 4.28 16.02
C MET A 432 -26.03 4.31 17.56
N ILE A 433 -25.81 5.49 18.12
CA ILE A 433 -25.72 5.70 19.58
C ILE A 433 -26.92 6.49 20.03
N TYR A 434 -27.64 5.94 21.04
CA TYR A 434 -28.65 6.65 21.82
C TYR A 434 -28.01 7.16 23.10
N ALA A 435 -27.92 8.47 23.25
CA ALA A 435 -27.34 9.12 24.41
C ALA A 435 -28.43 9.81 25.24
N ARG A 436 -28.46 9.58 26.55
CA ARG A 436 -29.37 10.21 27.49
C ARG A 436 -28.63 10.73 28.71
N ALA A 437 -28.95 11.94 29.14
CA ALA A 437 -28.41 12.53 30.34
C ALA A 437 -29.49 12.65 31.38
N TYR A 438 -29.18 12.27 32.65
CA TYR A 438 -30.07 12.25 33.76
C TYR A 438 -29.55 13.16 34.87
N PHE A 439 -30.44 14.01 35.40
CA PHE A 439 -30.16 14.79 36.59
C PHE A 439 -31.32 14.54 37.61
N LYS A 440 -30.96 14.12 38.83
CA LYS A 440 -31.94 13.72 39.87
C LYS A 440 -32.99 12.70 39.42
N GLY A 441 -32.62 11.82 38.48
CA GLY A 441 -33.49 10.76 37.93
C GLY A 441 -34.34 11.17 36.74
N GLU A 442 -34.38 12.44 36.37
CA GLU A 442 -35.10 12.94 35.19
C GLU A 442 -34.17 13.09 33.96
N ILE A 443 -34.71 12.80 32.77
CA ILE A 443 -33.98 13.01 31.51
C ILE A 443 -33.89 14.52 31.22
N ILE A 444 -32.69 15.05 31.14
CA ILE A 444 -32.41 16.47 30.85
C ILE A 444 -31.94 16.75 29.44
N ALA A 445 -31.43 15.74 28.76
CA ALA A 445 -31.03 15.81 27.36
C ALA A 445 -30.99 14.39 26.78
N GLU A 446 -31.38 14.25 25.51
CA GLU A 446 -31.25 12.99 24.79
C GLU A 446 -31.10 13.24 23.28
N PHE A 447 -30.41 12.32 22.59
CA PHE A 447 -30.35 12.26 21.12
C PHE A 447 -29.99 10.84 20.65
N THR A 448 -30.31 10.56 19.38
CA THR A 448 -29.83 9.37 18.67
C THR A 448 -29.14 9.81 17.39
N ASP A 449 -27.91 9.40 17.15
CA ASP A 449 -27.17 9.74 15.94
C ASP A 449 -26.04 8.75 15.65
N ILE A 450 -25.42 8.89 14.46
CA ILE A 450 -24.27 8.13 13.97
C ILE A 450 -23.11 9.08 13.67
N GLY A 451 -21.94 8.53 13.37
CA GLY A 451 -20.79 9.34 12.91
C GLY A 451 -19.82 9.74 14.00
N PHE A 452 -19.98 9.24 15.22
CA PHE A 452 -19.04 9.47 16.31
C PHE A 452 -17.85 8.51 16.21
N ASN A 453 -16.65 9.00 16.50
CA ASN A 453 -15.43 8.19 16.48
C ASN A 453 -15.02 7.68 17.86
N ASN A 454 -15.54 8.31 18.94
CA ASN A 454 -15.26 7.94 20.31
C ASN A 454 -16.37 8.44 21.27
N VAL A 455 -16.29 7.97 22.52
CA VAL A 455 -17.24 8.31 23.58
C VAL A 455 -17.23 9.82 23.90
N ASP A 456 -16.07 10.47 23.87
CA ASP A 456 -15.95 11.86 24.27
C ASP A 456 -16.66 12.81 23.28
N GLU A 457 -16.74 12.45 22.00
CA GLU A 457 -17.54 13.20 21.01
C GLU A 457 -19.03 13.15 21.35
N VAL A 458 -19.54 11.97 21.74
CA VAL A 458 -20.94 11.79 22.15
C VAL A 458 -21.23 12.57 23.43
N ILE A 459 -20.34 12.43 24.43
CA ILE A 459 -20.46 13.15 25.70
C ILE A 459 -20.41 14.68 25.49
N SER A 460 -19.48 15.16 24.68
CA SER A 460 -19.36 16.59 24.36
C SER A 460 -20.61 17.14 23.69
N ARG A 461 -21.26 16.33 22.85
CA ARG A 461 -22.51 16.74 22.19
C ARG A 461 -23.68 16.79 23.16
N ILE A 462 -23.87 15.77 23.99
CA ILE A 462 -25.01 15.74 24.94
C ILE A 462 -24.86 16.82 26.01
N VAL A 463 -23.64 17.11 26.44
CA VAL A 463 -23.34 18.16 27.40
C VAL A 463 -23.74 19.56 26.90
N LYS A 464 -23.57 19.82 25.61
CA LYS A 464 -24.00 21.09 24.96
C LYS A 464 -25.51 21.27 24.94
N MET A 465 -26.28 20.19 25.16
CA MET A 465 -27.74 20.21 25.22
C MET A 465 -28.26 20.39 26.63
N PHE A 466 -27.40 20.45 27.66
CA PHE A 466 -27.85 20.58 29.04
C PHE A 466 -28.59 21.90 29.27
N PRO A 467 -29.72 21.88 30.00
CA PRO A 467 -30.41 23.08 30.43
C PRO A 467 -29.50 24.01 31.22
N LYS A 468 -29.71 25.33 31.05
CA LYS A 468 -28.87 26.36 31.74
C LYS A 468 -29.08 26.42 33.23
N ASP A 469 -30.23 25.99 33.72
CA ASP A 469 -30.66 26.00 35.11
C ASP A 469 -30.04 24.89 35.99
N ILE A 470 -29.30 23.94 35.39
CA ILE A 470 -28.57 22.95 36.19
C ILE A 470 -27.41 23.62 36.92
N PRO A 471 -27.31 23.50 38.24
CA PRO A 471 -26.27 24.17 39.03
C PRO A 471 -24.86 23.67 38.67
N VAL A 472 -23.89 24.58 38.74
CA VAL A 472 -22.47 24.21 38.57
C VAL A 472 -22.02 23.34 39.74
N GLY A 473 -21.26 22.29 39.46
CA GLY A 473 -20.76 21.33 40.43
C GLY A 473 -21.66 20.13 40.66
N CYS A 474 -22.88 20.11 40.09
CA CYS A 474 -23.75 18.95 40.18
C CYS A 474 -23.27 17.82 39.24
N THR A 475 -23.42 16.57 39.71
CA THR A 475 -23.13 15.37 38.89
C THR A 475 -24.33 15.00 38.05
N VAL A 476 -24.10 14.77 36.77
CA VAL A 476 -25.07 14.31 35.78
C VAL A 476 -24.66 12.92 35.33
N GLN A 477 -25.60 11.97 35.29
CA GLN A 477 -25.38 10.66 34.69
C GLN A 477 -25.65 10.70 33.17
N ILE A 478 -24.74 10.20 32.37
CA ILE A 478 -24.91 10.10 30.93
C ILE A 478 -24.89 8.61 30.56
N ARG A 479 -25.99 8.13 29.98
CA ARG A 479 -26.12 6.76 29.51
C ARG A 479 -25.98 6.72 27.99
N LEU A 480 -25.07 5.89 27.49
CA LEU A 480 -24.88 5.65 26.08
C LEU A 480 -25.30 4.23 25.75
N THR A 481 -26.26 4.10 24.85
CA THR A 481 -26.78 2.80 24.40
C THR A 481 -26.40 2.60 22.92
N ASN A 482 -25.75 1.51 22.60
CA ASN A 482 -25.57 1.09 21.23
C ASN A 482 -26.87 0.50 20.69
N CYS A 483 -27.49 1.12 19.70
CA CYS A 483 -28.79 0.69 19.16
C CYS A 483 -28.72 -0.66 18.44
N ASP A 484 -27.55 -1.10 17.98
CA ASP A 484 -27.40 -2.36 17.23
C ASP A 484 -27.36 -3.60 18.12
N ASN A 485 -26.84 -3.49 19.35
CA ASN A 485 -26.67 -4.62 20.26
C ASN A 485 -27.23 -4.38 21.66
N HIS A 486 -27.87 -3.25 21.88
CA HIS A 486 -28.51 -2.82 23.16
C HIS A 486 -27.55 -2.76 24.36
N LYS A 487 -26.25 -2.72 24.15
CA LYS A 487 -25.28 -2.49 25.22
C LYS A 487 -25.38 -1.06 25.73
N GLU A 488 -25.40 -0.90 27.03
CA GLU A 488 -25.46 0.40 27.70
C GLU A 488 -24.22 0.59 28.60
N VAL A 489 -23.70 1.81 28.62
CA VAL A 489 -22.62 2.24 29.53
C VAL A 489 -23.02 3.57 30.16
N VAL A 490 -22.72 3.72 31.44
CA VAL A 490 -23.08 4.90 32.22
C VAL A 490 -21.82 5.68 32.57
N TYR A 491 -21.84 6.98 32.31
CA TYR A 491 -20.79 7.92 32.66
C TYR A 491 -21.32 8.97 33.65
N GLU A 492 -20.49 9.41 34.56
CA GLU A 492 -20.78 10.52 35.46
C GLU A 492 -19.93 11.74 35.05
N ARG A 493 -20.55 12.90 34.96
CA ARG A 493 -19.90 14.17 34.66
C ARG A 493 -20.39 15.26 35.57
N SER A 494 -19.45 16.05 36.12
CA SER A 494 -19.80 17.24 36.92
C SER A 494 -19.89 18.45 36.02
N LYS A 495 -20.93 19.26 36.13
CA LYS A 495 -21.08 20.51 35.40
C LYS A 495 -20.03 21.53 35.87
N GLY A 496 -19.06 21.89 34.98
CA GLY A 496 -18.01 22.88 35.25
C GLY A 496 -18.47 24.33 35.06
N LYS A 497 -17.63 25.31 35.52
CA LYS A 497 -17.83 26.70 35.18
C LYS A 497 -17.43 26.89 33.71
N GLY A 498 -18.40 27.04 32.79
CA GLY A 498 -18.15 27.28 31.38
C GLY A 498 -18.91 26.33 30.42
N PHE A 499 -19.89 25.60 30.91
CA PHE A 499 -20.87 24.90 30.09
C PHE A 499 -22.07 25.79 29.73
#